data_e5ed6665469af68d13fbbc7a52ce8d18
#
_entry.id   e5ed6665469af68d13fbbc7a52ce8d18
#
_cell.length_a   1.000
_cell.length_b   1.000
_cell.length_c   1.000
_cell.angle_alpha   90.00
_cell.angle_beta   90.00
_cell.angle_gamma   90.00
#
_symmetry.space_group_name_H-M   'P 1'
#
loop_
_entity.id
_entity.type
_entity.pdbx_description
1 polymer ?
#
loop_
_entity_poly.entity_id
_entity_poly.type
_entity_poly.pdbx_seq_one_letter_code
_entity_poly.pdbx_strand_id
1 'polypeptide(L)'
;MTGMRMLKLWVVVMLLGLLPVVSEAQEEINNAINVQLEYLKKYPKDKDALRKVSFLYLNKADYDQAIFYGRQLFEIGYNERDYNGAVIYSHICLGQAHMMKGNVKEAYSHLGQARLIGESNKNDSALCSVYNGLGLYASNVQKDYYRSLTYFFKGVEAARRCHYDRLYSILLSNIAGIYYLKNDSTGLKYALECYELGHERKDPYLIYSGSTNTAYMYYLKSDYNTALKYIQEAEFTMVQNDFYDQSNVYNLYGYILHKLNKDDEALGFFRKALDLKEQGNISSVMNSYLGYAEILMEHHQYDRAVWMLKAGIELSYQQANAIYRSDLLQALSRCYEEDGMLVEALKYHKLYQLETDSLYNAEKERAVGEIRAKYDMERQENEIKQNRLELLEKENKMQLLIAGFICIFIAASLLYYLYYRKNKLYLTIVKQNQDAIRREQQLQNKIDEQFAEIGRQSALLQEYLTDSTKTSLPQPEKYASSSLTDEKKQDLFLRLETLLREEKVFTDNLLTKEKVAEMLGTNRTYLSQIINEQTKQTFTQFVNGFRTKEAVRLLSDPDNQTPLKAISAELGFNSMTTFYSQFQAATGMTPAQYRNKVQELHKNR
;
A
#
# COMPACT_ATOMS: atom_id res chain seq x y z
N MET A 1 7.25 40.11 -38.77
CA MET A 1 6.33 39.29 -37.92
C MET A 1 5.96 37.94 -38.52
N THR A 2 6.18 37.69 -39.78
CA THR A 2 5.86 36.43 -40.48
C THR A 2 6.85 35.28 -40.21
N GLY A 3 8.14 35.55 -40.05
CA GLY A 3 9.14 34.51 -39.81
C GLY A 3 9.05 33.80 -38.46
N MET A 4 8.39 34.41 -37.46
CA MET A 4 8.28 33.85 -36.11
C MET A 4 7.13 32.83 -35.93
N ARG A 5 6.13 32.80 -36.83
CA ARG A 5 5.04 31.80 -36.79
C ARG A 5 5.47 30.44 -37.35
N MET A 6 6.44 30.40 -38.24
CA MET A 6 6.84 29.20 -38.96
C MET A 6 7.72 28.23 -38.14
N LEU A 7 8.43 28.73 -37.17
CA LEU A 7 9.26 27.89 -36.31
C LEU A 7 8.48 27.00 -35.30
N LYS A 8 7.17 27.17 -35.17
CA LYS A 8 6.35 26.60 -34.10
C LYS A 8 5.97 25.11 -34.22
N LEU A 9 6.09 24.50 -35.40
CA LEU A 9 5.63 23.11 -35.58
C LEU A 9 6.70 22.03 -35.35
N TRP A 10 7.85 22.42 -34.94
CA TRP A 10 9.10 21.68 -35.05
C TRP A 10 9.48 20.74 -33.91
N VAL A 11 9.02 20.99 -32.70
CA VAL A 11 9.40 20.27 -31.49
C VAL A 11 8.74 18.90 -31.39
N VAL A 12 7.77 18.61 -32.26
CA VAL A 12 7.03 17.35 -32.25
C VAL A 12 7.93 16.12 -32.48
N VAL A 13 9.00 16.24 -33.23
CA VAL A 13 9.90 15.11 -33.54
C VAL A 13 11.06 14.96 -32.56
N MET A 14 11.59 16.07 -32.04
CA MET A 14 12.61 16.02 -31.00
C MET A 14 12.10 15.55 -29.65
N LEU A 15 10.79 15.75 -29.38
CA LEU A 15 10.16 15.29 -28.15
C LEU A 15 10.11 13.75 -28.03
N LEU A 16 10.45 13.03 -29.06
CA LEU A 16 10.28 11.57 -29.06
C LEU A 16 11.48 10.78 -28.60
N GLY A 17 12.61 11.33 -28.21
CA GLY A 17 13.72 10.62 -27.53
C GLY A 17 13.96 9.14 -27.86
N LEU A 18 13.31 8.64 -28.95
CA LEU A 18 13.13 7.25 -29.32
C LEU A 18 13.25 7.03 -30.85
N LEU A 19 13.86 7.98 -31.60
CA LEU A 19 14.06 7.72 -33.03
C LEU A 19 15.32 6.93 -33.29
N PRO A 20 15.30 6.03 -34.27
CA PRO A 20 16.38 5.06 -34.50
C PRO A 20 17.67 5.75 -34.93
N VAL A 21 18.74 5.38 -34.27
CA VAL A 21 20.11 5.64 -34.67
C VAL A 21 20.46 4.69 -35.81
N VAL A 22 21.11 5.19 -36.87
CA VAL A 22 21.27 4.49 -38.15
C VAL A 22 22.46 3.51 -38.14
N SER A 23 22.38 2.52 -38.99
CA SER A 23 23.25 1.41 -39.37
C SER A 23 23.95 0.62 -38.25
N GLU A 24 24.94 1.12 -37.56
CA GLU A 24 25.64 0.37 -36.50
C GLU A 24 24.73 0.16 -35.27
N ALA A 25 24.06 1.19 -34.82
CA ALA A 25 23.12 1.05 -33.70
C ALA A 25 21.85 0.29 -34.06
N GLN A 26 21.44 0.29 -35.31
CA GLN A 26 20.34 -0.55 -35.78
C GLN A 26 20.75 -2.03 -35.83
N GLU A 27 22.01 -2.30 -36.14
CA GLU A 27 22.58 -3.64 -36.07
C GLU A 27 22.72 -4.09 -34.61
N GLU A 28 23.16 -3.23 -33.71
CA GLU A 28 23.19 -3.50 -32.27
C GLU A 28 21.79 -3.76 -31.70
N ILE A 29 20.77 -2.96 -32.06
CA ILE A 29 19.38 -3.19 -31.66
C ILE A 29 18.89 -4.52 -32.21
N ASN A 30 19.14 -4.85 -33.48
CA ASN A 30 18.74 -6.12 -34.08
C ASN A 30 19.44 -7.29 -33.37
N ASN A 31 20.72 -7.19 -33.07
CA ASN A 31 21.45 -8.20 -32.32
C ASN A 31 20.88 -8.37 -30.90
N ALA A 32 20.59 -7.26 -30.20
CA ALA A 32 19.93 -7.30 -28.89
C ALA A 32 18.54 -7.95 -28.95
N ILE A 33 17.73 -7.64 -29.97
CA ILE A 33 16.45 -8.30 -30.20
C ILE A 33 16.64 -9.80 -30.39
N ASN A 34 17.54 -10.21 -31.30
CA ASN A 34 17.79 -11.62 -31.59
C ASN A 34 18.21 -12.40 -30.33
N VAL A 35 19.09 -11.84 -29.51
CA VAL A 35 19.50 -12.44 -28.22
C VAL A 35 18.30 -12.65 -27.30
N GLN A 36 17.42 -11.66 -27.16
CA GLN A 36 16.23 -11.80 -26.32
C GLN A 36 15.21 -12.80 -26.91
N LEU A 37 15.06 -12.83 -28.24
CA LEU A 37 14.16 -13.78 -28.90
C LEU A 37 14.65 -15.23 -28.74
N GLU A 38 15.94 -15.49 -28.90
CA GLU A 38 16.52 -16.82 -28.64
C GLU A 38 16.33 -17.25 -27.17
N TYR A 39 16.48 -16.31 -26.24
CA TYR A 39 16.22 -16.57 -24.83
C TYR A 39 14.73 -16.90 -24.58
N LEU A 40 13.80 -16.15 -25.20
CA LEU A 40 12.37 -16.36 -25.08
C LEU A 40 11.89 -17.68 -25.71
N LYS A 41 12.58 -18.23 -26.72
CA LYS A 41 12.29 -19.59 -27.22
C LYS A 41 12.44 -20.63 -26.11
N LYS A 42 13.40 -20.45 -25.22
CA LYS A 42 13.65 -21.36 -24.10
C LYS A 42 12.79 -21.02 -22.86
N TYR A 43 12.55 -19.73 -22.64
CA TYR A 43 11.81 -19.21 -21.47
C TYR A 43 10.68 -18.25 -21.91
N PRO A 44 9.59 -18.76 -22.52
CA PRO A 44 8.59 -17.92 -23.19
C PRO A 44 7.77 -17.00 -22.25
N LYS A 45 7.84 -17.23 -20.93
CA LYS A 45 7.12 -16.43 -19.93
C LYS A 45 8.04 -15.54 -19.10
N ASP A 46 9.30 -15.41 -19.48
CA ASP A 46 10.22 -14.53 -18.74
C ASP A 46 9.84 -13.05 -18.93
N LYS A 47 9.41 -12.43 -17.86
CA LYS A 47 8.90 -11.05 -17.86
C LYS A 47 9.98 -10.02 -18.21
N ASP A 48 11.20 -10.23 -17.76
CA ASP A 48 12.30 -9.30 -18.04
C ASP A 48 12.72 -9.35 -19.51
N ALA A 49 12.76 -10.53 -20.08
CA ALA A 49 13.04 -10.70 -21.51
C ALA A 49 11.90 -10.13 -22.38
N LEU A 50 10.63 -10.37 -22.03
CA LEU A 50 9.48 -9.78 -22.72
C LEU A 50 9.48 -8.25 -22.62
N ARG A 51 9.79 -7.70 -21.45
CA ARG A 51 9.95 -6.26 -21.27
C ARG A 51 11.04 -5.72 -22.17
N LYS A 52 12.24 -6.30 -22.13
CA LYS A 52 13.38 -5.86 -22.95
C LYS A 52 13.04 -5.90 -24.44
N VAL A 53 12.49 -7.00 -24.94
CA VAL A 53 12.19 -7.13 -26.37
C VAL A 53 11.10 -6.16 -26.82
N SER A 54 10.06 -5.91 -25.99
CA SER A 54 9.01 -4.96 -26.33
C SER A 54 9.54 -3.53 -26.46
N PHE A 55 10.44 -3.10 -25.54
CA PHE A 55 11.06 -1.79 -25.63
C PHE A 55 12.13 -1.69 -26.73
N LEU A 56 12.84 -2.76 -27.04
CA LEU A 56 13.76 -2.80 -28.18
C LEU A 56 13.02 -2.62 -29.51
N TYR A 57 11.88 -3.28 -29.70
CA TYR A 57 11.03 -3.06 -30.87
C TYR A 57 10.43 -1.66 -30.93
N LEU A 58 10.05 -1.10 -29.76
CA LEU A 58 9.61 0.29 -29.68
C LEU A 58 10.72 1.25 -30.15
N ASN A 59 11.96 1.04 -29.72
CA ASN A 59 13.13 1.83 -30.12
C ASN A 59 13.47 1.63 -31.60
N LYS A 60 13.24 0.44 -32.15
CA LYS A 60 13.42 0.15 -33.59
C LYS A 60 12.31 0.78 -34.45
N ALA A 61 11.29 1.39 -33.85
CA ALA A 61 10.08 1.87 -34.52
C ALA A 61 9.20 0.76 -35.15
N ASP A 62 9.40 -0.50 -34.73
CA ASP A 62 8.50 -1.61 -35.08
C ASP A 62 7.39 -1.71 -34.02
N TYR A 63 6.42 -0.81 -34.17
CA TYR A 63 5.37 -0.63 -33.16
C TYR A 63 4.43 -1.83 -33.08
N ASP A 64 4.28 -2.61 -34.16
CA ASP A 64 3.44 -3.81 -34.16
C ASP A 64 4.04 -4.90 -33.31
N GLN A 65 5.34 -5.14 -33.43
CA GLN A 65 6.06 -6.10 -32.58
C GLN A 65 6.15 -5.60 -31.13
N ALA A 66 6.34 -4.29 -30.92
CA ALA A 66 6.32 -3.71 -29.58
C ALA A 66 4.97 -3.95 -28.88
N ILE A 67 3.85 -3.77 -29.60
CA ILE A 67 2.49 -4.04 -29.11
C ILE A 67 2.31 -5.54 -28.84
N PHE A 68 2.78 -6.41 -29.73
CA PHE A 68 2.65 -7.85 -29.58
C PHE A 68 3.33 -8.35 -28.29
N TYR A 69 4.60 -8.02 -28.09
CA TYR A 69 5.33 -8.42 -26.88
C TYR A 69 4.86 -7.68 -25.62
N GLY A 70 4.44 -6.43 -25.75
CA GLY A 70 3.83 -5.66 -24.67
C GLY A 70 2.54 -6.28 -24.14
N ARG A 71 1.70 -6.84 -25.03
CA ARG A 71 0.48 -7.58 -24.62
C ARG A 71 0.80 -8.89 -23.92
N GLN A 72 1.78 -9.65 -24.41
CA GLN A 72 2.22 -10.88 -23.73
C GLN A 72 2.74 -10.58 -22.32
N LEU A 73 3.54 -9.53 -22.18
CA LEU A 73 4.02 -9.06 -20.87
C LEU A 73 2.85 -8.70 -19.95
N PHE A 74 1.84 -8.01 -20.49
CA PHE A 74 0.63 -7.66 -19.74
C PHE A 74 -0.11 -8.89 -19.22
N GLU A 75 -0.40 -9.85 -20.10
CA GLU A 75 -1.15 -11.06 -19.73
C GLU A 75 -0.46 -11.85 -18.62
N ILE A 76 0.85 -12.05 -18.73
CA ILE A 76 1.62 -12.76 -17.69
C ILE A 76 1.63 -11.96 -16.39
N GLY A 77 1.95 -10.68 -16.46
CA GLY A 77 2.00 -9.81 -15.29
C GLY A 77 0.66 -9.70 -14.57
N TYR A 78 -0.44 -9.61 -15.32
CA TYR A 78 -1.79 -9.55 -14.77
C TYR A 78 -2.18 -10.85 -14.05
N ASN A 79 -1.90 -12.00 -14.66
CA ASN A 79 -2.17 -13.32 -14.06
C ASN A 79 -1.34 -13.57 -12.80
N GLU A 80 -0.11 -13.09 -12.77
CA GLU A 80 0.79 -13.20 -11.61
C GLU A 80 0.63 -12.06 -10.59
N ARG A 81 -0.25 -11.09 -10.84
CA ARG A 81 -0.48 -9.89 -10.03
C ARG A 81 0.77 -9.00 -9.85
N ASP A 82 1.66 -9.02 -10.83
CA ASP A 82 2.87 -8.22 -10.86
C ASP A 82 2.58 -6.81 -11.40
N TYR A 83 1.77 -6.05 -10.66
CA TYR A 83 1.33 -4.73 -11.08
C TYR A 83 2.47 -3.70 -11.14
N ASN A 84 3.42 -3.78 -10.19
CA ASN A 84 4.53 -2.83 -10.10
C ASN A 84 5.72 -3.18 -11.01
N GLY A 85 5.74 -4.37 -11.58
CA GLY A 85 6.73 -4.86 -12.53
C GLY A 85 6.14 -4.96 -13.94
N ALA A 86 5.73 -6.17 -14.34
CA ALA A 86 5.31 -6.48 -15.71
C ALA A 86 4.12 -5.63 -16.20
N VAL A 87 3.08 -5.43 -15.37
CA VAL A 87 1.87 -4.71 -15.79
C VAL A 87 2.14 -3.24 -16.08
N ILE A 88 2.86 -2.52 -15.22
CA ILE A 88 3.12 -1.10 -15.42
C ILE A 88 4.00 -0.86 -16.66
N TYR A 89 5.06 -1.65 -16.85
CA TYR A 89 5.95 -1.49 -17.99
C TYR A 89 5.28 -1.93 -19.30
N SER A 90 4.39 -2.92 -19.29
CA SER A 90 3.58 -3.24 -20.47
C SER A 90 2.69 -2.07 -20.87
N HIS A 91 2.00 -1.43 -19.92
CA HIS A 91 1.19 -0.24 -20.19
C HIS A 91 2.02 0.94 -20.72
N ILE A 92 3.24 1.15 -20.22
CA ILE A 92 4.14 2.18 -20.76
C ILE A 92 4.47 1.89 -22.21
N CYS A 93 4.91 0.66 -22.53
CA CYS A 93 5.27 0.26 -23.89
C CYS A 93 4.07 0.37 -24.84
N LEU A 94 2.91 -0.19 -24.47
CA LEU A 94 1.67 -0.12 -25.25
C LEU A 94 1.22 1.31 -25.49
N GLY A 95 1.26 2.16 -24.45
CA GLY A 95 0.89 3.56 -24.56
C GLY A 95 1.77 4.34 -25.52
N GLN A 96 3.07 4.14 -25.49
CA GLN A 96 4.03 4.76 -26.40
C GLN A 96 3.87 4.23 -27.83
N ALA A 97 3.77 2.91 -28.02
CA ALA A 97 3.60 2.31 -29.34
C ALA A 97 2.28 2.75 -30.00
N HIS A 98 1.18 2.78 -29.27
CA HIS A 98 -0.10 3.29 -29.78
C HIS A 98 -0.05 4.77 -30.13
N MET A 99 0.66 5.58 -29.34
CA MET A 99 0.86 7.01 -29.62
C MET A 99 1.60 7.21 -30.95
N MET A 100 2.66 6.41 -31.20
CA MET A 100 3.44 6.47 -32.44
C MET A 100 2.64 6.00 -33.65
N LYS A 101 1.69 5.09 -33.48
CA LYS A 101 0.76 4.65 -34.54
C LYS A 101 -0.42 5.62 -34.76
N GLY A 102 -0.54 6.69 -33.99
CA GLY A 102 -1.68 7.61 -34.05
C GLY A 102 -2.96 7.09 -33.38
N ASN A 103 -2.90 5.98 -32.66
CA ASN A 103 -4.02 5.41 -31.90
C ASN A 103 -4.18 6.14 -30.56
N VAL A 104 -4.69 7.35 -30.65
CA VAL A 104 -4.70 8.35 -29.57
C VAL A 104 -5.44 7.88 -28.31
N LYS A 105 -6.60 7.22 -28.48
CA LYS A 105 -7.42 6.75 -27.34
C LYS A 105 -6.73 5.64 -26.56
N GLU A 106 -6.21 4.67 -27.27
CA GLU A 106 -5.48 3.55 -26.72
C GLU A 106 -4.20 4.02 -26.01
N ALA A 107 -3.46 4.94 -26.63
CA ALA A 107 -2.26 5.54 -26.03
C ALA A 107 -2.57 6.19 -24.68
N TYR A 108 -3.61 7.02 -24.63
CA TYR A 108 -4.00 7.71 -23.39
C TYR A 108 -4.48 6.73 -22.32
N SER A 109 -5.28 5.75 -22.69
CA SER A 109 -5.77 4.72 -21.78
C SER A 109 -4.62 3.98 -21.11
N HIS A 110 -3.66 3.49 -21.90
CA HIS A 110 -2.51 2.76 -21.37
C HIS A 110 -1.60 3.63 -20.50
N LEU A 111 -1.27 4.85 -20.94
CA LEU A 111 -0.46 5.78 -20.13
C LEU A 111 -1.18 6.19 -18.84
N GLY A 112 -2.52 6.33 -18.89
CA GLY A 112 -3.34 6.61 -17.71
C GLY A 112 -3.31 5.48 -16.69
N GLN A 113 -3.42 4.22 -17.15
CA GLN A 113 -3.31 3.05 -16.27
C GLN A 113 -1.90 2.93 -15.67
N ALA A 114 -0.86 3.13 -16.46
CA ALA A 114 0.52 3.12 -15.96
C ALA A 114 0.72 4.21 -14.89
N ARG A 115 0.13 5.42 -15.07
CA ARG A 115 0.19 6.48 -14.07
C ARG A 115 -0.45 6.05 -12.76
N LEU A 116 -1.67 5.52 -12.80
CA LEU A 116 -2.40 5.09 -11.60
C LEU A 116 -1.62 4.02 -10.81
N ILE A 117 -1.07 3.03 -11.52
CA ILE A 117 -0.25 1.98 -10.90
C ILE A 117 1.02 2.58 -10.29
N GLY A 118 1.74 3.42 -11.04
CA GLY A 118 2.98 4.03 -10.59
C GLY A 118 2.80 4.95 -9.37
N GLU A 119 1.77 5.81 -9.38
CA GLU A 119 1.44 6.68 -8.26
C GLU A 119 1.03 5.89 -7.00
N SER A 120 0.24 4.83 -7.17
CA SER A 120 -0.20 3.98 -6.06
C SER A 120 0.96 3.23 -5.40
N ASN A 121 1.91 2.76 -6.19
CA ASN A 121 3.07 1.99 -5.72
C ASN A 121 4.31 2.86 -5.47
N LYS A 122 4.23 4.18 -5.68
CA LYS A 122 5.37 5.11 -5.59
C LYS A 122 6.57 4.66 -6.44
N ASN A 123 6.30 4.15 -7.65
CA ASN A 123 7.33 3.66 -8.57
C ASN A 123 7.88 4.81 -9.41
N ASP A 124 8.82 5.56 -8.87
CA ASP A 124 9.43 6.71 -9.55
C ASP A 124 10.13 6.33 -10.86
N SER A 125 10.73 5.15 -10.95
CA SER A 125 11.38 4.65 -12.16
C SER A 125 10.40 4.46 -13.33
N ALA A 126 9.18 3.99 -13.05
CA ALA A 126 8.14 3.90 -14.07
C ALA A 126 7.48 5.27 -14.32
N LEU A 127 7.22 6.04 -13.24
CA LEU A 127 6.54 7.33 -13.33
C LEU A 127 7.27 8.35 -14.19
N CYS A 128 8.61 8.38 -14.18
CA CYS A 128 9.34 9.31 -15.04
C CYS A 128 9.06 9.02 -16.53
N SER A 129 9.01 7.75 -16.95
CA SER A 129 8.66 7.35 -18.32
C SER A 129 7.19 7.64 -18.65
N VAL A 130 6.30 7.38 -17.69
CA VAL A 130 4.86 7.67 -17.83
C VAL A 130 4.62 9.17 -18.02
N TYR A 131 5.21 10.02 -17.19
CA TYR A 131 5.05 11.45 -17.29
C TYR A 131 5.68 12.03 -18.55
N ASN A 132 6.79 11.45 -19.03
CA ASN A 132 7.33 11.79 -20.35
C ASN A 132 6.31 11.49 -21.46
N GLY A 133 5.74 10.29 -21.49
CA GLY A 133 4.72 9.91 -22.46
C GLY A 133 3.45 10.79 -22.39
N LEU A 134 2.94 11.09 -21.20
CA LEU A 134 1.79 11.98 -21.01
C LEU A 134 2.09 13.43 -21.40
N GLY A 135 3.31 13.91 -21.15
CA GLY A 135 3.76 15.23 -21.58
C GLY A 135 3.80 15.34 -23.11
N LEU A 136 4.37 14.35 -23.78
CA LEU A 136 4.37 14.24 -25.24
C LEU A 136 2.95 14.16 -25.81
N TYR A 137 2.08 13.38 -25.19
CA TYR A 137 0.69 13.30 -25.56
C TYR A 137 -0.01 14.68 -25.46
N ALA A 138 0.18 15.37 -24.35
CA ALA A 138 -0.41 16.69 -24.12
C ALA A 138 0.09 17.73 -25.14
N SER A 139 1.37 17.70 -25.49
CA SER A 139 1.94 18.64 -26.47
C SER A 139 1.55 18.30 -27.91
N ASN A 140 1.64 17.04 -28.30
CA ASN A 140 1.54 16.65 -29.70
C ASN A 140 0.09 16.45 -30.14
N VAL A 141 -0.73 15.86 -29.28
CA VAL A 141 -2.12 15.52 -29.57
C VAL A 141 -3.07 16.63 -29.12
N GLN A 142 -2.93 17.09 -27.86
CA GLN A 142 -3.85 18.05 -27.27
C GLN A 142 -3.46 19.51 -27.53
N LYS A 143 -2.20 19.78 -27.94
CA LYS A 143 -1.62 21.12 -28.04
C LYS A 143 -1.72 21.93 -26.74
N ASP A 144 -1.85 21.22 -25.60
CA ASP A 144 -1.91 21.80 -24.26
C ASP A 144 -0.49 21.87 -23.67
N TYR A 145 0.20 22.95 -23.98
CA TYR A 145 1.58 23.17 -23.54
C TYR A 145 1.72 23.34 -22.02
N TYR A 146 0.68 23.84 -21.36
CA TYR A 146 0.68 23.95 -19.91
C TYR A 146 0.63 22.58 -19.23
N ARG A 147 -0.27 21.72 -19.69
CA ARG A 147 -0.39 20.35 -19.21
C ARG A 147 0.86 19.52 -19.53
N SER A 148 1.42 19.73 -20.72
CA SER A 148 2.68 19.11 -21.13
C SER A 148 3.82 19.46 -20.16
N LEU A 149 4.03 20.75 -19.88
CA LEU A 149 5.03 21.19 -18.89
C LEU A 149 4.77 20.60 -17.50
N THR A 150 3.51 20.55 -17.07
CA THR A 150 3.14 19.94 -15.77
C THR A 150 3.58 18.49 -15.69
N TYR A 151 3.36 17.70 -16.73
CA TYR A 151 3.80 16.31 -16.76
C TYR A 151 5.32 16.19 -16.84
N PHE A 152 5.98 16.98 -17.68
CA PHE A 152 7.44 16.92 -17.77
C PHE A 152 8.11 17.30 -16.45
N PHE A 153 7.63 18.31 -15.73
CA PHE A 153 8.18 18.64 -14.42
C PHE A 153 7.96 17.52 -13.39
N LYS A 154 6.79 16.88 -13.37
CA LYS A 154 6.57 15.67 -12.54
C LYS A 154 7.54 14.55 -12.93
N GLY A 155 7.79 14.37 -14.21
CA GLY A 155 8.77 13.43 -14.72
C GLY A 155 10.19 13.72 -14.24
N VAL A 156 10.60 15.00 -14.28
CA VAL A 156 11.90 15.47 -13.78
C VAL A 156 12.05 15.15 -12.29
N GLU A 157 11.03 15.42 -11.47
CA GLU A 157 11.05 15.10 -10.05
C GLU A 157 11.18 13.59 -9.79
N ALA A 158 10.42 12.77 -10.53
CA ALA A 158 10.49 11.32 -10.43
C ALA A 158 11.86 10.80 -10.87
N ALA A 159 12.41 11.30 -11.98
CA ALA A 159 13.73 10.91 -12.49
C ALA A 159 14.86 11.26 -11.50
N ARG A 160 14.78 12.41 -10.82
CA ARG A 160 15.71 12.78 -9.73
C ARG A 160 15.64 11.81 -8.56
N ARG A 161 14.43 11.44 -8.11
CA ARG A 161 14.26 10.53 -6.96
C ARG A 161 14.78 9.12 -7.24
N CYS A 162 14.65 8.63 -8.48
CA CYS A 162 15.14 7.29 -8.85
C CYS A 162 16.52 7.30 -9.52
N HIS A 163 17.19 8.46 -9.58
CA HIS A 163 18.51 8.63 -10.22
C HIS A 163 18.54 8.14 -11.68
N TYR A 164 17.44 8.36 -12.42
CA TYR A 164 17.37 8.00 -13.84
C TYR A 164 17.83 9.17 -14.72
N ASP A 165 19.09 9.40 -14.71
CA ASP A 165 19.75 10.58 -15.28
C ASP A 165 19.51 10.78 -16.77
N ARG A 166 19.51 9.70 -17.57
CA ARG A 166 19.29 9.84 -19.01
C ARG A 166 17.89 10.39 -19.31
N LEU A 167 16.85 9.86 -18.63
CA LEU A 167 15.49 10.35 -18.83
C LEU A 167 15.28 11.73 -18.25
N TYR A 168 15.98 12.07 -17.16
CA TYR A 168 16.04 13.42 -16.62
C TYR A 168 16.46 14.44 -17.69
N SER A 169 17.57 14.17 -18.39
CA SER A 169 18.07 15.06 -19.44
C SER A 169 17.13 15.14 -20.65
N ILE A 170 16.51 14.03 -21.05
CA ILE A 170 15.47 14.01 -22.11
C ILE A 170 14.28 14.89 -21.71
N LEU A 171 13.85 14.82 -20.46
CA LEU A 171 12.75 15.66 -19.95
C LEU A 171 13.10 17.14 -19.96
N LEU A 172 14.34 17.51 -19.63
CA LEU A 172 14.82 18.89 -19.75
C LEU A 172 14.80 19.37 -21.20
N SER A 173 15.26 18.53 -22.13
CA SER A 173 15.19 18.81 -23.57
C SER A 173 13.75 19.05 -24.03
N ASN A 174 12.82 18.20 -23.59
CA ASN A 174 11.40 18.34 -23.91
C ASN A 174 10.79 19.63 -23.31
N ILE A 175 11.15 19.99 -22.09
CA ILE A 175 10.75 21.25 -21.47
C ILE A 175 11.25 22.44 -22.29
N ALA A 176 12.53 22.45 -22.66
CA ALA A 176 13.12 23.48 -23.51
C ALA A 176 12.35 23.58 -24.84
N GLY A 177 12.03 22.45 -25.45
CA GLY A 177 11.22 22.37 -26.65
C GLY A 177 9.84 23.01 -26.53
N ILE A 178 9.12 22.81 -25.42
CA ILE A 178 7.83 23.49 -25.19
C ILE A 178 7.99 25.00 -25.04
N TYR A 179 9.03 25.44 -24.32
CA TYR A 179 9.32 26.88 -24.21
C TYR A 179 9.63 27.50 -25.58
N TYR A 180 10.37 26.78 -26.42
CA TYR A 180 10.59 27.19 -27.80
C TYR A 180 9.26 27.33 -28.58
N LEU A 181 8.35 26.36 -28.53
CA LEU A 181 7.04 26.42 -29.17
C LEU A 181 6.21 27.64 -28.70
N LYS A 182 6.43 28.09 -27.49
CA LYS A 182 5.79 29.26 -26.90
C LYS A 182 6.49 30.57 -27.27
N ASN A 183 7.59 30.57 -28.01
CA ASN A 183 8.52 31.68 -28.21
C ASN A 183 9.01 32.31 -26.88
N ASP A 184 9.27 31.49 -25.90
CA ASP A 184 9.65 31.89 -24.56
C ASP A 184 11.09 31.50 -24.29
N SER A 185 12.00 32.47 -24.34
CA SER A 185 13.43 32.22 -24.13
C SER A 185 13.79 31.82 -22.68
N THR A 186 12.83 31.84 -21.75
CA THR A 186 13.07 31.34 -20.37
C THR A 186 13.35 29.86 -20.32
N GLY A 187 13.08 29.10 -21.40
CA GLY A 187 13.49 27.72 -21.61
C GLY A 187 14.99 27.51 -21.67
N LEU A 188 15.80 28.57 -21.86
CA LEU A 188 17.25 28.52 -22.00
C LEU A 188 17.93 27.75 -20.84
N LYS A 189 17.50 27.94 -19.62
CA LYS A 189 18.06 27.27 -18.45
C LYS A 189 17.98 25.73 -18.54
N TYR A 190 16.87 25.21 -19.08
CA TYR A 190 16.67 23.76 -19.23
C TYR A 190 17.48 23.21 -20.41
N ALA A 191 17.61 23.98 -21.48
CA ALA A 191 18.44 23.63 -22.61
C ALA A 191 19.92 23.57 -22.21
N LEU A 192 20.42 24.56 -21.46
CA LEU A 192 21.78 24.58 -20.94
C LEU A 192 22.05 23.44 -19.95
N GLU A 193 21.12 23.18 -19.01
CA GLU A 193 21.27 22.06 -18.08
C GLU A 193 21.37 20.72 -18.82
N CYS A 194 20.55 20.51 -19.86
CA CYS A 194 20.65 19.31 -20.71
C CYS A 194 22.01 19.23 -21.43
N TYR A 195 22.50 20.35 -21.96
CA TYR A 195 23.77 20.46 -22.64
C TYR A 195 24.95 20.13 -21.70
N GLU A 196 24.98 20.74 -20.50
CA GLU A 196 26.01 20.51 -19.49
C GLU A 196 26.06 19.05 -19.05
N LEU A 197 24.89 18.45 -18.79
CA LEU A 197 24.78 17.03 -18.46
C LEU A 197 25.26 16.12 -19.60
N GLY A 198 25.01 16.51 -20.85
CA GLY A 198 25.52 15.80 -22.02
C GLY A 198 27.04 15.73 -22.03
N HIS A 199 27.71 16.87 -21.76
CA HIS A 199 29.16 16.97 -21.68
C HIS A 199 29.74 16.21 -20.46
N GLU A 200 29.13 16.38 -19.29
CA GLU A 200 29.55 15.68 -18.06
C GLU A 200 29.57 14.16 -18.26
N ARG A 201 28.57 13.64 -18.94
CA ARG A 201 28.37 12.20 -19.16
C ARG A 201 28.98 11.67 -20.44
N LYS A 202 29.47 12.55 -21.29
CA LYS A 202 29.93 12.20 -22.63
C LYS A 202 28.88 11.46 -23.46
N ASP A 203 27.59 11.84 -23.30
CA ASP A 203 26.47 11.29 -24.05
C ASP A 203 26.26 12.12 -25.32
N PRO A 204 26.60 11.60 -26.52
CA PRO A 204 26.51 12.37 -27.76
C PRO A 204 25.10 12.84 -28.09
N TYR A 205 24.07 12.04 -27.70
CA TYR A 205 22.68 12.40 -27.96
C TYR A 205 22.25 13.61 -27.11
N LEU A 206 22.65 13.65 -25.84
CA LEU A 206 22.35 14.78 -24.96
C LEU A 206 23.11 16.05 -25.36
N ILE A 207 24.37 15.92 -25.81
CA ILE A 207 25.14 17.04 -26.38
C ILE A 207 24.42 17.58 -27.61
N TYR A 208 24.05 16.72 -28.54
CA TYR A 208 23.32 17.09 -29.75
C TYR A 208 21.99 17.79 -29.44
N SER A 209 21.14 17.19 -28.61
CA SER A 209 19.84 17.76 -28.29
C SER A 209 19.92 19.04 -27.44
N GLY A 210 20.85 19.05 -26.48
CA GLY A 210 21.11 20.22 -25.63
C GLY A 210 21.66 21.40 -26.43
N SER A 211 22.67 21.18 -27.28
CA SER A 211 23.23 22.25 -28.13
C SER A 211 22.21 22.76 -29.16
N THR A 212 21.43 21.88 -29.78
CA THR A 212 20.36 22.31 -30.71
C THR A 212 19.33 23.18 -30.00
N ASN A 213 18.80 22.74 -28.86
CA ASN A 213 17.81 23.53 -28.10
C ASN A 213 18.41 24.85 -27.60
N THR A 214 19.66 24.84 -27.16
CA THR A 214 20.36 26.06 -26.72
C THR A 214 20.54 27.03 -27.87
N ALA A 215 20.92 26.53 -29.06
CA ALA A 215 20.99 27.38 -30.28
C ALA A 215 19.63 28.01 -30.60
N TYR A 216 18.53 27.26 -30.51
CA TYR A 216 17.19 27.82 -30.69
C TYR A 216 16.86 28.91 -29.68
N MET A 217 17.18 28.73 -28.40
CA MET A 217 16.90 29.73 -27.38
C MET A 217 17.70 31.03 -27.60
N TYR A 218 18.97 30.91 -28.00
CA TYR A 218 19.74 32.10 -28.35
C TYR A 218 19.28 32.75 -29.64
N TYR A 219 18.83 31.99 -30.63
CA TYR A 219 18.17 32.52 -31.84
C TYR A 219 16.92 33.33 -31.46
N LEU A 220 16.05 32.85 -30.57
CA LEU A 220 14.89 33.57 -30.07
C LEU A 220 15.28 34.86 -29.33
N LYS A 221 16.42 34.89 -28.68
CA LYS A 221 16.97 36.06 -28.00
C LYS A 221 17.66 37.03 -28.97
N SER A 222 17.70 36.72 -30.27
CA SER A 222 18.45 37.45 -31.29
C SER A 222 19.98 37.50 -31.08
N ASP A 223 20.51 36.62 -30.21
CA ASP A 223 21.96 36.42 -30.04
C ASP A 223 22.44 35.36 -31.04
N TYR A 224 22.52 35.76 -32.29
CA TYR A 224 22.85 34.83 -33.38
C TYR A 224 24.31 34.35 -33.35
N ASN A 225 25.24 35.13 -32.77
CA ASN A 225 26.64 34.69 -32.61
C ASN A 225 26.78 33.55 -31.60
N THR A 226 26.06 33.63 -30.49
CA THR A 226 26.06 32.55 -29.52
C THR A 226 25.27 31.34 -30.07
N ALA A 227 24.13 31.58 -30.74
CA ALA A 227 23.37 30.52 -31.42
C ALA A 227 24.25 29.74 -32.41
N LEU A 228 25.12 30.48 -33.19
CA LEU A 228 26.04 29.87 -34.14
C LEU A 228 27.01 28.89 -33.50
N LYS A 229 27.57 29.19 -32.32
CA LYS A 229 28.49 28.31 -31.63
C LYS A 229 27.83 26.97 -31.25
N TYR A 230 26.64 27.05 -30.68
CA TYR A 230 25.89 25.88 -30.26
C TYR A 230 25.39 25.03 -31.43
N ILE A 231 24.96 25.66 -32.54
CA ILE A 231 24.51 24.90 -33.72
C ILE A 231 25.68 24.23 -34.45
N GLN A 232 26.88 24.82 -34.42
CA GLN A 232 28.10 24.21 -34.94
C GLN A 232 28.47 22.92 -34.17
N GLU A 233 28.35 22.97 -32.86
CA GLU A 233 28.60 21.79 -32.03
C GLU A 233 27.52 20.73 -32.23
N ALA A 234 26.25 21.13 -32.39
CA ALA A 234 25.17 20.21 -32.72
C ALA A 234 25.41 19.52 -34.06
N GLU A 235 25.81 20.27 -35.12
CA GLU A 235 26.15 19.70 -36.41
C GLU A 235 27.31 18.73 -36.30
N PHE A 236 28.41 19.13 -35.66
CA PHE A 236 29.56 18.29 -35.47
C PHE A 236 29.20 16.96 -34.77
N THR A 237 28.51 17.04 -33.66
CA THR A 237 28.11 15.87 -32.88
C THR A 237 27.17 14.97 -33.66
N MET A 238 26.21 15.57 -34.37
CA MET A 238 25.24 14.88 -35.22
C MET A 238 25.93 14.10 -36.34
N VAL A 239 26.88 14.73 -37.06
CA VAL A 239 27.58 14.10 -38.18
C VAL A 239 28.52 12.99 -37.69
N GLN A 240 29.23 13.20 -36.58
CA GLN A 240 30.15 12.19 -36.01
C GLN A 240 29.44 10.92 -35.54
N ASN A 241 28.15 11.03 -35.13
CA ASN A 241 27.36 9.93 -34.61
C ASN A 241 26.25 9.47 -35.54
N ASP A 242 26.22 10.00 -36.78
CA ASP A 242 25.24 9.66 -37.82
C ASP A 242 23.77 9.67 -37.32
N PHE A 243 23.39 10.76 -36.61
CA PHE A 243 22.01 10.86 -36.11
C PHE A 243 21.00 11.09 -37.24
N TYR A 244 19.86 10.43 -37.19
CA TYR A 244 18.90 10.30 -38.28
C TYR A 244 18.29 11.63 -38.76
N ASP A 245 17.86 12.52 -37.85
CA ASP A 245 17.16 13.77 -38.24
C ASP A 245 18.12 14.95 -38.33
N GLN A 246 18.90 14.96 -39.41
CA GLN A 246 19.88 16.01 -39.69
C GLN A 246 19.22 17.27 -40.26
N SER A 247 18.07 17.16 -40.93
CA SER A 247 17.40 18.27 -41.62
C SER A 247 17.07 19.44 -40.71
N ASN A 248 16.82 19.18 -39.49
CA ASN A 248 16.54 20.07 -38.40
C ASN A 248 17.70 21.04 -38.08
N VAL A 249 18.84 20.46 -37.80
CA VAL A 249 20.04 21.23 -37.51
C VAL A 249 20.42 22.07 -38.69
N TYR A 250 20.40 21.51 -39.89
CA TYR A 250 20.74 22.25 -41.11
C TYR A 250 19.78 23.40 -41.38
N ASN A 251 18.48 23.23 -41.15
CA ASN A 251 17.50 24.28 -41.28
C ASN A 251 17.75 25.44 -40.31
N LEU A 252 17.93 25.11 -38.98
CA LEU A 252 18.24 26.15 -37.98
C LEU A 252 19.56 26.86 -38.29
N TYR A 253 20.55 26.12 -38.72
CA TYR A 253 21.86 26.65 -39.08
C TYR A 253 21.73 27.64 -40.23
N GLY A 254 20.95 27.31 -41.26
CA GLY A 254 20.65 28.20 -42.37
C GLY A 254 20.03 29.50 -41.89
N TYR A 255 19.01 29.46 -41.04
CA TYR A 255 18.38 30.69 -40.49
C TYR A 255 19.35 31.50 -39.62
N ILE A 256 20.19 30.88 -38.81
CA ILE A 256 21.20 31.59 -37.99
C ILE A 256 22.18 32.33 -38.88
N LEU A 257 22.71 31.67 -39.93
CA LEU A 257 23.67 32.27 -40.86
C LEU A 257 23.05 33.43 -41.65
N HIS A 258 21.82 33.24 -42.11
CA HIS A 258 21.07 34.32 -42.78
C HIS A 258 20.92 35.55 -41.87
N LYS A 259 20.55 35.38 -40.60
CA LYS A 259 20.50 36.49 -39.63
C LYS A 259 21.87 37.11 -39.32
N LEU A 260 22.96 36.47 -39.66
CA LEU A 260 24.31 36.97 -39.58
C LEU A 260 24.81 37.56 -40.92
N ASN A 261 23.93 37.73 -41.92
CA ASN A 261 24.26 38.21 -43.29
C ASN A 261 25.30 37.30 -44.02
N LYS A 262 25.27 36.01 -43.76
CA LYS A 262 26.11 34.98 -44.39
C LYS A 262 25.29 34.15 -45.35
N ASP A 263 24.64 34.78 -46.32
CA ASP A 263 23.62 34.18 -47.18
C ASP A 263 24.11 33.03 -48.04
N ASP A 264 25.36 33.08 -48.57
CA ASP A 264 25.93 31.98 -49.35
C ASP A 264 26.12 30.71 -48.51
N GLU A 265 26.58 30.86 -47.27
CA GLU A 265 26.69 29.74 -46.32
C GLU A 265 25.31 29.22 -45.93
N ALA A 266 24.34 30.12 -45.67
CA ALA A 266 22.95 29.79 -45.32
C ALA A 266 22.28 28.97 -46.43
N LEU A 267 22.43 29.39 -47.70
CA LEU A 267 21.91 28.64 -48.85
C LEU A 267 22.54 27.23 -48.95
N GLY A 268 23.82 27.09 -48.58
CA GLY A 268 24.47 25.78 -48.49
C GLY A 268 23.79 24.84 -47.47
N PHE A 269 23.49 25.35 -46.29
CA PHE A 269 22.82 24.58 -45.25
C PHE A 269 21.36 24.26 -45.56
N PHE A 270 20.61 25.22 -46.11
CA PHE A 270 19.26 24.93 -46.59
C PHE A 270 19.27 23.86 -47.68
N ARG A 271 20.26 23.86 -48.59
CA ARG A 271 20.41 22.81 -49.60
C ARG A 271 20.66 21.43 -48.96
N LYS A 272 21.58 21.33 -47.96
CA LYS A 272 21.78 20.08 -47.20
C LYS A 272 20.47 19.59 -46.59
N ALA A 273 19.64 20.46 -46.04
CA ALA A 273 18.33 20.06 -45.50
C ALA A 273 17.35 19.60 -46.60
N LEU A 274 17.39 20.21 -47.77
CA LEU A 274 16.56 19.84 -48.93
C LEU A 274 16.98 18.51 -49.56
N ASP A 275 18.26 18.17 -49.53
CA ASP A 275 18.79 16.89 -50.02
C ASP A 275 18.27 15.70 -49.18
N LEU A 276 17.81 15.95 -47.95
CA LEU A 276 17.20 14.99 -47.06
C LEU A 276 15.66 14.88 -47.19
N LYS A 277 15.06 15.38 -48.26
CA LYS A 277 13.60 15.42 -48.45
C LYS A 277 12.89 14.08 -48.33
N GLU A 278 13.56 12.96 -48.65
CA GLU A 278 12.99 11.61 -48.56
C GLU A 278 13.16 10.97 -47.18
N GLN A 279 14.13 11.45 -46.38
CA GLN A 279 14.55 10.84 -45.11
C GLN A 279 14.42 11.79 -43.91
N GLY A 280 14.45 13.09 -44.16
CA GLY A 280 14.42 14.12 -43.12
C GLY A 280 13.02 14.45 -42.62
N ASN A 281 12.98 15.25 -41.58
CA ASN A 281 11.73 15.80 -41.08
C ASN A 281 11.11 16.73 -42.13
N ILE A 282 9.95 16.35 -42.63
CA ILE A 282 9.24 17.06 -43.71
C ILE A 282 9.02 18.53 -43.40
N SER A 283 8.78 18.87 -42.15
CA SER A 283 8.57 20.26 -41.73
C SER A 283 9.83 21.09 -41.94
N SER A 284 11.05 20.54 -41.63
CA SER A 284 12.34 21.22 -41.85
C SER A 284 12.62 21.42 -43.30
N VAL A 285 12.35 20.39 -44.03
CA VAL A 285 12.51 20.48 -45.48
C VAL A 285 11.63 21.59 -46.05
N MET A 286 10.36 21.68 -45.62
CA MET A 286 9.45 22.77 -46.06
C MET A 286 9.95 24.14 -45.62
N ASN A 287 10.37 24.28 -44.36
CA ASN A 287 10.95 25.54 -43.88
C ASN A 287 12.25 25.90 -44.61
N SER A 288 13.00 24.93 -45.08
CA SER A 288 14.22 25.17 -45.86
C SER A 288 13.91 25.68 -47.26
N TYR A 289 12.80 25.26 -47.91
CA TYR A 289 12.31 25.88 -49.13
C TYR A 289 11.96 27.35 -48.93
N LEU A 290 11.29 27.69 -47.81
CA LEU A 290 10.92 29.06 -47.47
C LEU A 290 12.15 29.93 -47.20
N GLY A 291 13.06 29.45 -46.30
CA GLY A 291 14.27 30.21 -45.97
C GLY A 291 15.19 30.42 -47.19
N TYR A 292 15.31 29.39 -48.04
CA TYR A 292 16.07 29.50 -49.27
C TYR A 292 15.46 30.54 -50.21
N ALA A 293 14.12 30.52 -50.42
CA ALA A 293 13.44 31.46 -51.26
C ALA A 293 13.46 32.89 -50.71
N GLU A 294 13.38 33.08 -49.39
CA GLU A 294 13.50 34.39 -48.74
C GLU A 294 14.83 35.06 -49.07
N ILE A 295 15.95 34.33 -48.97
CA ILE A 295 17.28 34.85 -49.36
C ILE A 295 17.29 35.22 -50.84
N LEU A 296 16.78 34.36 -51.73
CA LEU A 296 16.75 34.67 -53.17
C LEU A 296 15.92 35.92 -53.48
N MET A 297 14.78 36.14 -52.79
CA MET A 297 13.95 37.33 -52.96
C MET A 297 14.68 38.58 -52.47
N GLU A 298 15.37 38.56 -51.34
CA GLU A 298 16.17 39.67 -50.83
C GLU A 298 17.29 40.06 -51.80
N HIS A 299 17.82 39.08 -52.55
CA HIS A 299 18.81 39.31 -53.61
C HIS A 299 18.19 39.53 -55.00
N HIS A 300 16.87 39.82 -55.10
CA HIS A 300 16.14 40.06 -56.34
C HIS A 300 16.23 38.92 -57.37
N GLN A 301 16.49 37.69 -56.93
CA GLN A 301 16.54 36.49 -57.79
C GLN A 301 15.16 35.82 -57.88
N TYR A 302 14.16 36.55 -58.31
CA TYR A 302 12.77 36.13 -58.24
C TYR A 302 12.47 34.83 -59.01
N ASP A 303 13.01 34.66 -60.23
CA ASP A 303 12.81 33.41 -61.00
C ASP A 303 13.24 32.17 -60.23
N ARG A 304 14.39 32.25 -59.55
CA ARG A 304 14.92 31.12 -58.72
C ARG A 304 14.05 30.91 -57.47
N ALA A 305 13.62 32.03 -56.84
CA ALA A 305 12.73 31.96 -55.68
C ALA A 305 11.40 31.29 -56.03
N VAL A 306 10.79 31.71 -57.19
CA VAL A 306 9.57 31.08 -57.73
C VAL A 306 9.76 29.58 -57.94
N TRP A 307 10.90 29.16 -58.54
CA TRP A 307 11.17 27.74 -58.77
C TRP A 307 11.24 26.98 -57.44
N MET A 308 11.95 27.50 -56.43
CA MET A 308 12.07 26.88 -55.10
C MET A 308 10.72 26.78 -54.41
N LEU A 309 9.92 27.86 -54.40
CA LEU A 309 8.62 27.88 -53.76
C LEU A 309 7.62 26.89 -54.43
N LYS A 310 7.65 26.80 -55.78
CA LYS A 310 6.84 25.83 -56.52
C LYS A 310 7.22 24.37 -56.20
N ALA A 311 8.53 24.08 -56.10
CA ALA A 311 9.01 22.76 -55.70
C ALA A 311 8.55 22.39 -54.28
N GLY A 312 8.62 23.35 -53.34
CA GLY A 312 8.08 23.17 -51.97
C GLY A 312 6.57 22.93 -51.94
N ILE A 313 5.81 23.70 -52.76
CA ILE A 313 4.35 23.51 -52.90
C ILE A 313 4.03 22.12 -53.45
N GLU A 314 4.71 21.69 -54.47
CA GLU A 314 4.50 20.33 -55.03
C GLU A 314 4.76 19.22 -53.99
N LEU A 315 5.87 19.33 -53.26
CA LEU A 315 6.17 18.39 -52.15
C LEU A 315 5.10 18.46 -51.05
N SER A 316 4.56 19.65 -50.77
CA SER A 316 3.49 19.80 -49.77
C SER A 316 2.19 19.10 -50.16
N TYR A 317 1.87 18.99 -51.43
CA TYR A 317 0.73 18.22 -51.94
C TYR A 317 1.00 16.71 -51.80
N GLN A 318 2.19 16.24 -52.19
CA GLN A 318 2.58 14.82 -52.04
C GLN A 318 2.53 14.34 -50.63
N GLN A 319 2.87 15.22 -49.67
CA GLN A 319 2.91 14.90 -48.23
C GLN A 319 1.62 15.31 -47.50
N ALA A 320 0.58 15.73 -48.20
CA ALA A 320 -0.69 16.22 -47.64
C ALA A 320 -0.53 17.27 -46.51
N ASN A 321 0.49 18.15 -46.63
CA ASN A 321 0.83 19.11 -45.58
C ASN A 321 0.30 20.53 -45.92
N ALA A 322 -0.98 20.73 -45.61
CA ALA A 322 -1.70 22.00 -45.94
C ALA A 322 -1.14 23.23 -45.23
N ILE A 323 -0.56 23.08 -44.03
CA ILE A 323 -0.03 24.21 -43.25
C ILE A 323 1.15 24.87 -43.98
N TYR A 324 2.16 24.10 -44.35
CA TYR A 324 3.31 24.63 -45.07
C TYR A 324 2.98 25.01 -46.49
N ARG A 325 1.97 24.40 -47.12
CA ARG A 325 1.48 24.80 -48.42
C ARG A 325 0.90 26.21 -48.39
N SER A 326 0.14 26.54 -47.34
CA SER A 326 -0.36 27.91 -47.14
C SER A 326 0.79 28.93 -47.05
N ASP A 327 1.82 28.62 -46.24
CA ASP A 327 2.96 29.54 -46.07
C ASP A 327 3.78 29.69 -47.36
N LEU A 328 3.98 28.62 -48.11
CA LEU A 328 4.66 28.61 -49.40
C LEU A 328 3.87 29.39 -50.46
N LEU A 329 2.52 29.26 -50.52
CA LEU A 329 1.65 30.01 -51.41
C LEU A 329 1.69 31.50 -51.08
N GLN A 330 1.70 31.88 -49.81
CA GLN A 330 1.86 33.25 -49.38
C GLN A 330 3.19 33.86 -49.83
N ALA A 331 4.28 33.09 -49.61
CA ALA A 331 5.63 33.49 -50.03
C ALA A 331 5.72 33.65 -51.57
N LEU A 332 5.09 32.72 -52.31
CA LEU A 332 5.05 32.77 -53.76
C LEU A 332 4.24 33.97 -54.30
N SER A 333 3.09 34.28 -53.65
CA SER A 333 2.31 35.49 -53.98
C SER A 333 3.14 36.73 -53.77
N ARG A 334 3.85 36.86 -52.64
CA ARG A 334 4.73 37.99 -52.34
C ARG A 334 5.89 38.08 -53.32
N CYS A 335 6.51 36.93 -53.67
CA CYS A 335 7.58 36.90 -54.65
C CYS A 335 7.15 37.45 -56.01
N TYR A 336 5.99 37.10 -56.53
CA TYR A 336 5.45 37.63 -57.77
C TYR A 336 5.03 39.12 -57.63
N GLU A 337 4.56 39.57 -56.45
CA GLU A 337 4.25 40.96 -56.20
C GLU A 337 5.52 41.84 -56.26
N GLU A 338 6.61 41.41 -55.62
CA GLU A 338 7.90 42.11 -55.61
C GLU A 338 8.57 42.11 -57.00
N ASP A 339 8.33 41.05 -57.80
CA ASP A 339 8.77 40.99 -59.21
C ASP A 339 7.89 41.79 -60.19
N GLY A 340 6.80 42.38 -59.70
CA GLY A 340 5.86 43.16 -60.50
C GLY A 340 4.84 42.35 -61.31
N MET A 341 4.80 41.05 -61.16
CA MET A 341 3.87 40.13 -61.84
C MET A 341 2.52 40.03 -61.10
N LEU A 342 1.74 41.13 -61.10
CA LEU A 342 0.56 41.29 -60.26
C LEU A 342 -0.56 40.29 -60.53
N VAL A 343 -0.69 39.76 -61.76
CA VAL A 343 -1.71 38.76 -62.13
C VAL A 343 -1.41 37.42 -61.45
N GLU A 344 -0.18 36.99 -61.51
CA GLU A 344 0.34 35.77 -60.84
C GLU A 344 0.27 35.96 -59.33
N ALA A 345 0.68 37.11 -58.80
CA ALA A 345 0.57 37.45 -57.38
C ALA A 345 -0.86 37.27 -56.87
N LEU A 346 -1.85 37.85 -57.58
CA LEU A 346 -3.27 37.74 -57.22
C LEU A 346 -3.77 36.27 -57.32
N LYS A 347 -3.32 35.52 -58.33
CA LYS A 347 -3.66 34.10 -58.47
C LYS A 347 -3.22 33.28 -57.26
N TYR A 348 -1.95 33.41 -56.84
CA TYR A 348 -1.42 32.67 -55.71
C TYR A 348 -1.93 33.21 -54.37
N HIS A 349 -2.25 34.47 -54.28
CA HIS A 349 -2.94 35.05 -53.12
C HIS A 349 -4.32 34.42 -52.92
N LYS A 350 -5.11 34.22 -53.97
CA LYS A 350 -6.41 33.54 -53.88
C LYS A 350 -6.26 32.09 -53.47
N LEU A 351 -5.25 31.39 -53.96
CA LEU A 351 -4.97 30.03 -53.52
C LEU A 351 -4.57 29.97 -52.05
N TYR A 352 -3.74 30.91 -51.61
CA TYR A 352 -3.39 31.07 -50.19
C TYR A 352 -4.63 31.29 -49.32
N GLN A 353 -5.56 32.19 -49.74
CA GLN A 353 -6.80 32.41 -49.00
C GLN A 353 -7.66 31.15 -48.90
N LEU A 354 -7.85 30.43 -50.02
CA LEU A 354 -8.60 29.16 -50.03
C LEU A 354 -8.01 28.12 -49.07
N GLU A 355 -6.68 27.96 -49.07
CA GLU A 355 -6.00 27.06 -48.15
C GLU A 355 -6.15 27.52 -46.70
N THR A 356 -6.02 28.81 -46.42
CA THR A 356 -6.16 29.39 -45.09
C THR A 356 -7.57 29.23 -44.54
N ASP A 357 -8.59 29.46 -45.37
CA ASP A 357 -10.01 29.27 -45.00
C ASP A 357 -10.30 27.80 -44.71
N SER A 358 -9.74 26.90 -45.52
CA SER A 358 -9.85 25.45 -45.31
C SER A 358 -9.17 25.02 -43.98
N LEU A 359 -7.96 25.55 -43.73
CA LEU A 359 -7.24 25.31 -42.48
C LEU A 359 -7.98 25.87 -41.27
N TYR A 360 -8.54 27.10 -41.39
CA TYR A 360 -9.33 27.69 -40.31
C TYR A 360 -10.54 26.85 -39.94
N ASN A 361 -11.29 26.35 -40.97
CA ASN A 361 -12.42 25.48 -40.73
C ASN A 361 -12.00 24.12 -40.13
N ALA A 362 -10.90 23.53 -40.62
CA ALA A 362 -10.34 22.30 -40.08
C ALA A 362 -9.81 22.49 -38.64
N GLU A 363 -9.15 23.64 -38.37
CA GLU A 363 -8.73 23.96 -37.00
C GLU A 363 -9.92 24.17 -36.05
N LYS A 364 -11.01 24.79 -36.54
CA LYS A 364 -12.24 24.97 -35.77
C LYS A 364 -12.90 23.64 -35.45
N GLU A 365 -13.05 22.76 -36.46
CA GLU A 365 -13.56 21.41 -36.23
C GLU A 365 -12.64 20.58 -35.32
N ARG A 366 -11.33 20.70 -35.51
CA ARG A 366 -10.34 20.08 -34.67
C ARG A 366 -10.41 20.62 -33.23
N ALA A 367 -10.52 21.93 -33.05
CA ALA A 367 -10.69 22.54 -31.72
C ALA A 367 -11.96 22.06 -31.01
N VAL A 368 -13.08 21.94 -31.77
CA VAL A 368 -14.32 21.34 -31.23
C VAL A 368 -14.12 19.86 -30.89
N GLY A 369 -13.41 19.10 -31.73
CA GLY A 369 -13.05 17.71 -31.48
C GLY A 369 -12.14 17.57 -30.25
N GLU A 370 -11.15 18.46 -30.13
CA GLU A 370 -10.23 18.53 -28.98
C GLU A 370 -10.97 18.89 -27.68
N ILE A 371 -11.92 19.84 -27.74
CA ILE A 371 -12.77 20.18 -26.57
C ILE A 371 -13.62 18.98 -26.17
N ARG A 372 -14.22 18.26 -27.14
CA ARG A 372 -14.98 17.03 -26.86
C ARG A 372 -14.07 15.94 -26.26
N ALA A 373 -12.92 15.71 -26.88
CA ALA A 373 -11.95 14.73 -26.38
C ALA A 373 -11.46 15.08 -24.96
N LYS A 374 -11.21 16.38 -24.70
CA LYS A 374 -10.83 16.86 -23.37
C LYS A 374 -11.95 16.66 -22.35
N TYR A 375 -13.20 16.94 -22.72
CA TYR A 375 -14.36 16.69 -21.88
C TYR A 375 -14.55 15.20 -21.56
N ASP A 376 -14.46 14.35 -22.59
CA ASP A 376 -14.55 12.89 -22.42
C ASP A 376 -13.41 12.35 -21.55
N MET A 377 -12.20 12.91 -21.68
CA MET A 377 -11.05 12.56 -20.85
C MET A 377 -11.22 12.99 -19.39
N GLU A 378 -11.66 14.23 -19.16
CA GLU A 378 -11.95 14.72 -17.81
C GLU A 378 -13.06 13.90 -17.15
N ARG A 379 -14.05 13.49 -17.92
CA ARG A 379 -15.11 12.59 -17.46
C ARG A 379 -14.55 11.21 -17.08
N GLN A 380 -13.73 10.60 -17.94
CA GLN A 380 -13.08 9.34 -17.63
C GLN A 380 -12.13 9.44 -16.43
N GLU A 381 -11.38 10.53 -16.32
CA GLU A 381 -10.50 10.79 -15.19
C GLU A 381 -11.29 10.92 -13.88
N ASN A 382 -12.45 11.56 -13.92
CA ASN A 382 -13.36 11.67 -12.79
C ASN A 382 -14.01 10.31 -12.43
N GLU A 383 -14.42 9.51 -13.43
CA GLU A 383 -14.94 8.16 -13.21
C GLU A 383 -13.86 7.23 -12.58
N ILE A 384 -12.63 7.30 -13.08
CA ILE A 384 -11.50 6.55 -12.50
C ILE A 384 -11.23 7.00 -11.07
N LYS A 385 -11.30 8.30 -10.80
CA LYS A 385 -11.10 8.87 -9.47
C LYS A 385 -12.20 8.44 -8.49
N GLN A 386 -13.46 8.42 -8.93
CA GLN A 386 -14.59 7.93 -8.15
C GLN A 386 -14.47 6.43 -7.85
N ASN A 387 -14.16 5.62 -8.86
CA ASN A 387 -13.94 4.18 -8.68
C ASN A 387 -12.79 3.89 -7.70
N ARG A 388 -11.73 4.71 -7.72
CA ARG A 388 -10.62 4.60 -6.76
C ARG A 388 -11.05 4.95 -5.34
N LEU A 389 -11.87 5.98 -5.16
CA LEU A 389 -12.43 6.34 -3.85
C LEU A 389 -13.33 5.24 -3.29
N GLU A 390 -14.16 4.63 -4.14
CA GLU A 390 -14.99 3.48 -3.74
C GLU A 390 -14.15 2.26 -3.35
N LEU A 391 -13.07 1.98 -4.08
CA LEU A 391 -12.14 0.91 -3.74
C LEU A 391 -11.46 1.15 -2.39
N LEU A 392 -10.98 2.38 -2.15
CA LEU A 392 -10.38 2.76 -0.87
C LEU A 392 -11.38 2.66 0.29
N GLU A 393 -12.64 3.06 0.07
CA GLU A 393 -13.70 2.85 1.07
C GLU A 393 -13.95 1.38 1.38
N LYS A 394 -13.98 0.51 0.35
CA LYS A 394 -14.14 -0.93 0.51
C LYS A 394 -12.94 -1.55 1.24
N GLU A 395 -11.73 -1.14 0.90
CA GLU A 395 -10.50 -1.57 1.59
C GLU A 395 -10.52 -1.15 3.07
N ASN A 396 -10.88 0.10 3.36
CA ASN A 396 -10.98 0.59 4.74
C ASN A 396 -12.05 -0.15 5.54
N LYS A 397 -13.23 -0.42 4.94
CA LYS A 397 -14.28 -1.23 5.57
C LYS A 397 -13.80 -2.66 5.84
N MET A 398 -13.07 -3.26 4.90
CA MET A 398 -12.50 -4.60 5.07
C MET A 398 -11.43 -4.63 6.19
N GLN A 399 -10.56 -3.64 6.25
CA GLN A 399 -9.57 -3.51 7.33
C GLN A 399 -10.23 -3.36 8.71
N LEU A 400 -11.31 -2.56 8.80
CA LEU A 400 -12.10 -2.43 10.03
C LEU A 400 -12.75 -3.75 10.45
N LEU A 401 -13.30 -4.51 9.51
CA LEU A 401 -13.86 -5.83 9.77
C LEU A 401 -12.78 -6.81 10.26
N ILE A 402 -11.63 -6.85 9.61
CA ILE A 402 -10.50 -7.70 10.02
C ILE A 402 -10.03 -7.32 11.44
N ALA A 403 -9.89 -6.02 11.72
CA ALA A 403 -9.54 -5.54 13.06
C ALA A 403 -10.59 -5.95 14.10
N GLY A 404 -11.89 -5.87 13.77
CA GLY A 404 -12.98 -6.33 14.60
C GLY A 404 -12.90 -7.84 14.91
N PHE A 405 -12.64 -8.66 13.90
CA PHE A 405 -12.44 -10.11 14.09
C PHE A 405 -11.23 -10.42 14.97
N ILE A 406 -10.13 -9.70 14.79
CA ILE A 406 -8.93 -9.86 15.64
C ILE A 406 -9.26 -9.51 17.10
N CYS A 407 -9.98 -8.42 17.34
CA CYS A 407 -10.40 -8.03 18.69
C CYS A 407 -11.32 -9.08 19.34
N ILE A 408 -12.28 -9.63 18.59
CA ILE A 408 -13.18 -10.70 19.06
C ILE A 408 -12.36 -11.97 19.39
N PHE A 409 -11.40 -12.33 18.53
CA PHE A 409 -10.55 -13.49 18.75
C PHE A 409 -9.67 -13.35 20.00
N ILE A 410 -9.10 -12.15 20.21
CA ILE A 410 -8.31 -11.85 21.42
C ILE A 410 -9.20 -11.94 22.67
N ALA A 411 -10.40 -11.34 22.63
CA ALA A 411 -11.35 -11.41 23.73
C ALA A 411 -11.78 -12.86 24.05
N ALA A 412 -12.10 -13.64 23.03
CA ALA A 412 -12.45 -15.06 23.19
C ALA A 412 -11.29 -15.88 23.78
N SER A 413 -10.07 -15.63 23.31
CA SER A 413 -8.85 -16.29 23.81
C SER A 413 -8.59 -15.93 25.27
N LEU A 414 -8.79 -14.67 25.65
CA LEU A 414 -8.66 -14.21 27.03
C LEU A 414 -9.73 -14.85 27.94
N LEU A 415 -10.97 -14.89 27.48
CA LEU A 415 -12.05 -15.53 28.21
C LEU A 415 -11.79 -17.04 28.41
N TYR A 416 -11.31 -17.69 27.35
CA TYR A 416 -10.91 -19.11 27.43
C TYR A 416 -9.75 -19.31 28.41
N TYR A 417 -8.74 -18.46 28.39
CA TYR A 417 -7.63 -18.50 29.34
C TYR A 417 -8.10 -18.32 30.79
N LEU A 418 -8.98 -17.33 31.06
CA LEU A 418 -9.53 -17.09 32.38
C LEU A 418 -10.38 -18.28 32.86
N TYR A 419 -11.19 -18.84 31.96
CA TYR A 419 -11.96 -20.06 32.24
C TYR A 419 -11.04 -21.25 32.59
N TYR A 420 -10.01 -21.47 31.79
CA TYR A 420 -9.02 -22.55 32.05
C TYR A 420 -8.31 -22.36 33.37
N ARG A 421 -7.85 -21.15 33.68
CA ARG A 421 -7.19 -20.80 34.96
C ARG A 421 -8.14 -21.04 36.14
N LYS A 422 -9.38 -20.63 36.06
CA LYS A 422 -10.42 -20.83 37.08
C LYS A 422 -10.67 -22.32 37.30
N ASN A 423 -10.78 -23.08 36.23
CA ASN A 423 -11.02 -24.53 36.29
C ASN A 423 -9.87 -25.27 36.98
N LYS A 424 -8.62 -24.91 36.65
CA LYS A 424 -7.42 -25.46 37.29
C LYS A 424 -7.39 -25.15 38.80
N LEU A 425 -7.78 -23.92 39.18
CA LEU A 425 -7.84 -23.53 40.60
C LEU A 425 -8.89 -24.38 41.36
N TYR A 426 -10.06 -24.59 40.77
CA TYR A 426 -11.11 -25.38 41.37
C TYR A 426 -10.67 -26.86 41.59
N LEU A 427 -10.00 -27.45 40.60
CA LEU A 427 -9.45 -28.80 40.76
C LEU A 427 -8.40 -28.88 41.90
N THR A 428 -7.57 -27.86 42.02
CA THR A 428 -6.57 -27.78 43.12
C THR A 428 -7.25 -27.70 44.48
N ILE A 429 -8.29 -26.89 44.65
CA ILE A 429 -9.04 -26.77 45.91
C ILE A 429 -9.71 -28.11 46.28
N VAL A 430 -10.34 -28.77 45.31
CA VAL A 430 -10.96 -30.09 45.57
C VAL A 430 -9.92 -31.10 46.01
N LYS A 431 -8.77 -31.16 45.34
CA LYS A 431 -7.67 -32.06 45.70
C LYS A 431 -7.15 -31.77 47.13
N GLN A 432 -6.92 -30.49 47.47
CA GLN A 432 -6.48 -30.11 48.82
C GLN A 432 -7.49 -30.53 49.89
N ASN A 433 -8.79 -30.35 49.65
CA ASN A 433 -9.83 -30.77 50.58
C ASN A 433 -9.88 -32.29 50.73
N GLN A 434 -9.76 -33.06 49.64
CA GLN A 434 -9.69 -34.51 49.73
C GLN A 434 -8.45 -34.98 50.51
N ASP A 435 -7.29 -34.38 50.26
CA ASP A 435 -6.07 -34.72 50.99
C ASP A 435 -6.17 -34.33 52.48
N ALA A 436 -6.83 -33.21 52.80
CA ALA A 436 -7.09 -32.83 54.20
C ALA A 436 -8.01 -33.83 54.91
N ILE A 437 -9.10 -34.25 54.25
CA ILE A 437 -10.02 -35.27 54.79
C ILE A 437 -9.30 -36.60 55.02
N ARG A 438 -8.47 -37.03 54.08
CA ARG A 438 -7.66 -38.27 54.24
C ARG A 438 -6.71 -38.18 55.43
N ARG A 439 -6.05 -37.07 55.64
CA ARG A 439 -5.16 -36.84 56.79
C ARG A 439 -5.95 -36.87 58.10
N GLU A 440 -7.12 -36.23 58.13
CA GLU A 440 -7.97 -36.21 59.30
C GLU A 440 -8.43 -37.63 59.66
N GLN A 441 -8.84 -38.43 58.65
CA GLN A 441 -9.18 -39.84 58.86
C GLN A 441 -7.99 -40.70 59.35
N GLN A 442 -6.79 -40.50 58.80
CA GLN A 442 -5.59 -41.20 59.24
C GLN A 442 -5.21 -40.84 60.68
N LEU A 443 -5.35 -39.58 61.05
CA LEU A 443 -5.13 -39.13 62.44
C LEU A 443 -6.16 -39.71 63.36
N GLN A 444 -7.43 -39.75 62.98
CA GLN A 444 -8.51 -40.33 63.77
C GLN A 444 -8.26 -41.83 64.00
N ASN A 445 -7.92 -42.57 62.96
CA ASN A 445 -7.58 -44.02 63.11
C ASN A 445 -6.40 -44.26 64.06
N LYS A 446 -5.37 -43.41 64.00
CA LYS A 446 -4.24 -43.46 64.93
C LYS A 446 -4.66 -43.14 66.37
N ILE A 447 -5.52 -42.21 66.59
CA ILE A 447 -6.08 -41.86 67.89
C ILE A 447 -6.90 -43.06 68.41
N ASP A 448 -7.77 -43.64 67.60
CA ASP A 448 -8.59 -44.79 67.96
C ASP A 448 -7.73 -45.99 68.29
N GLU A 449 -6.64 -46.25 67.53
CA GLU A 449 -5.66 -47.30 67.84
C GLU A 449 -4.95 -47.03 69.19
N GLN A 450 -4.56 -45.80 69.48
CA GLN A 450 -3.95 -45.44 70.74
C GLN A 450 -4.91 -45.59 71.90
N PHE A 451 -6.18 -45.14 71.73
CA PHE A 451 -7.20 -45.37 72.76
C PHE A 451 -7.46 -46.86 73.01
N ALA A 452 -7.53 -47.68 71.95
CA ALA A 452 -7.66 -49.13 72.10
C ALA A 452 -6.47 -49.76 72.85
N GLU A 453 -5.26 -49.22 72.59
CA GLU A 453 -4.07 -49.67 73.29
C GLU A 453 -4.06 -49.22 74.73
N ILE A 454 -4.42 -48.00 75.07
CA ILE A 454 -4.58 -47.48 76.44
C ILE A 454 -5.69 -48.25 77.15
N GLY A 455 -6.79 -48.58 76.47
CA GLY A 455 -7.85 -49.43 77.03
C GLY A 455 -7.37 -50.82 77.40
N ARG A 456 -6.54 -51.40 76.53
CA ARG A 456 -5.92 -52.73 76.81
C ARG A 456 -4.97 -52.65 78.02
N GLN A 457 -4.13 -51.63 78.08
CA GLN A 457 -3.21 -51.37 79.19
C GLN A 457 -3.94 -51.05 80.49
N SER A 458 -5.03 -50.28 80.46
CA SER A 458 -5.86 -50.04 81.64
C SER A 458 -6.61 -51.24 82.14
N ALA A 459 -7.09 -52.11 81.22
CA ALA A 459 -7.68 -53.43 81.60
C ALA A 459 -6.68 -54.36 82.26
N LEU A 460 -5.44 -54.39 81.74
CA LEU A 460 -4.35 -55.17 82.38
C LEU A 460 -3.97 -54.57 83.74
N LEU A 461 -3.97 -53.27 83.90
CA LEU A 461 -3.72 -52.58 85.18
C LEU A 461 -4.87 -52.84 86.19
N GLN A 462 -6.13 -52.85 85.73
CA GLN A 462 -7.29 -53.20 86.57
C GLN A 462 -7.25 -54.67 87.03
N GLU A 463 -6.78 -55.58 86.19
CA GLU A 463 -6.58 -56.94 86.53
C GLU A 463 -5.47 -57.12 87.61
N TYR A 464 -4.44 -56.27 87.56
CA TYR A 464 -3.38 -56.19 88.57
C TYR A 464 -3.85 -55.47 89.87
N LEU A 465 -4.84 -54.55 89.84
CA LEU A 465 -5.31 -53.77 90.97
C LEU A 465 -6.50 -54.40 91.74
N THR A 466 -7.13 -55.39 91.15
CA THR A 466 -8.20 -56.15 91.87
C THR A 466 -7.73 -56.97 92.99
N ASP A 467 -6.38 -57.06 93.26
CA ASP A 467 -5.81 -57.82 94.34
C ASP A 467 -5.36 -56.92 95.56
N SER A 468 -5.72 -55.64 95.63
CA SER A 468 -5.39 -54.81 96.76
C SER A 468 -6.42 -53.72 97.08
N THR A 469 -7.27 -54.01 98.06
CA THR A 469 -7.88 -53.10 99.07
C THR A 469 -8.58 -51.82 98.71
N LYS A 470 -9.88 -51.88 99.08
CA LYS A 470 -10.77 -50.82 99.65
C LYS A 470 -10.09 -49.56 100.18
N THR A 471 -10.56 -48.35 99.75
CA THR A 471 -10.89 -47.28 100.73
C THR A 471 -11.70 -46.15 100.00
N SER A 472 -12.81 -45.84 100.59
CA SER A 472 -13.79 -44.80 100.64
C SER A 472 -13.56 -43.50 99.81
N LEU A 473 -14.64 -43.11 99.10
CA LEU A 473 -14.99 -41.83 98.53
C LEU A 473 -15.23 -40.76 99.61
N PRO A 474 -15.03 -39.47 99.27
CA PRO A 474 -15.88 -38.40 99.75
C PRO A 474 -16.70 -37.79 98.59
N GLN A 475 -17.93 -37.40 98.97
CA GLN A 475 -18.95 -36.78 98.13
C GLN A 475 -18.59 -35.33 97.80
N PRO A 476 -19.19 -34.71 96.73
CA PRO A 476 -18.90 -33.35 96.25
C PRO A 476 -19.75 -32.34 96.99
N GLU A 477 -19.10 -31.25 97.37
CA GLU A 477 -19.77 -30.04 97.78
C GLU A 477 -20.24 -29.18 96.58
N LYS A 478 -21.52 -28.75 96.65
CA LYS A 478 -22.11 -27.67 95.90
C LYS A 478 -21.61 -26.36 96.45
N TYR A 479 -21.23 -25.42 95.56
CA TYR A 479 -21.57 -24.00 95.62
C TYR A 479 -20.87 -23.23 94.50
N ALA A 480 -21.57 -22.66 93.64
CA ALA A 480 -22.22 -21.33 93.53
C ALA A 480 -21.26 -20.17 93.27
N SER A 481 -21.56 -19.52 92.21
CA SER A 481 -21.38 -18.12 91.82
C SER A 481 -20.01 -17.66 91.23
N SER A 482 -20.16 -17.12 90.05
CA SER A 482 -19.46 -16.01 89.39
C SER A 482 -18.01 -16.22 89.03
N SER A 483 -17.79 -16.03 87.75
CA SER A 483 -16.57 -16.11 86.96
C SER A 483 -16.09 -17.53 86.68
N LEU A 484 -16.45 -18.05 85.52
CA LEU A 484 -15.81 -19.24 84.98
C LEU A 484 -14.32 -18.93 84.87
N THR A 485 -13.52 -19.74 85.61
CA THR A 485 -12.08 -19.77 85.42
C THR A 485 -11.78 -20.22 83.96
N ASP A 486 -10.67 -19.79 83.39
CA ASP A 486 -10.34 -20.12 82.01
C ASP A 486 -10.30 -21.64 81.75
N GLU A 487 -9.98 -22.45 82.79
CA GLU A 487 -10.06 -23.93 82.75
C GLU A 487 -11.49 -24.44 82.53
N LYS A 488 -12.48 -23.87 83.23
CA LYS A 488 -13.90 -24.23 83.07
C LYS A 488 -14.46 -23.82 81.70
N LYS A 489 -14.00 -22.69 81.13
CA LYS A 489 -14.35 -22.28 79.78
C LYS A 489 -13.76 -23.24 78.75
N GLN A 490 -12.54 -23.69 78.90
CA GLN A 490 -11.91 -24.67 78.01
C GLN A 490 -12.60 -26.03 78.10
N ASP A 491 -12.91 -26.51 79.32
CA ASP A 491 -13.67 -27.76 79.48
C ASP A 491 -15.02 -27.71 78.83
N LEU A 492 -15.78 -26.61 79.05
CA LEU A 492 -17.08 -26.48 78.41
C LEU A 492 -17.02 -26.35 76.86
N PHE A 493 -15.97 -25.71 76.32
CA PHE A 493 -15.76 -25.65 74.89
C PHE A 493 -15.36 -26.98 74.31
N LEU A 494 -14.53 -27.77 75.02
CA LEU A 494 -14.15 -29.13 74.61
C LEU A 494 -15.37 -30.06 74.58
N ARG A 495 -16.24 -29.97 75.61
CA ARG A 495 -17.51 -30.72 75.68
C ARG A 495 -18.44 -30.30 74.55
N LEU A 496 -18.51 -29.02 74.21
CA LEU A 496 -19.29 -28.55 73.06
C LEU A 496 -18.73 -29.11 71.72
N GLU A 497 -17.42 -29.08 71.55
CA GLU A 497 -16.83 -29.70 70.35
C GLU A 497 -17.07 -31.19 70.26
N THR A 498 -16.97 -31.93 71.37
CA THR A 498 -17.27 -33.37 71.45
C THR A 498 -18.72 -33.64 71.09
N LEU A 499 -19.67 -32.88 71.67
CA LEU A 499 -21.09 -32.99 71.40
C LEU A 499 -21.39 -32.76 69.88
N LEU A 500 -20.75 -31.77 69.27
CA LEU A 500 -20.91 -31.51 67.86
C LEU A 500 -20.21 -32.51 66.98
N ARG A 501 -19.04 -33.03 67.35
CA ARG A 501 -18.29 -33.98 66.54
C ARG A 501 -18.81 -35.42 66.63
N GLU A 502 -18.96 -35.89 67.88
CA GLU A 502 -19.29 -37.33 68.11
C GLU A 502 -20.76 -37.58 68.04
N GLU A 503 -21.58 -36.74 68.73
CA GLU A 503 -23.04 -36.94 68.69
C GLU A 503 -23.71 -36.29 67.51
N LYS A 504 -22.96 -35.53 66.68
CA LYS A 504 -23.43 -34.87 65.45
C LYS A 504 -24.71 -34.05 65.64
N VAL A 505 -24.92 -33.50 66.83
CA VAL A 505 -26.14 -32.72 67.12
C VAL A 505 -26.43 -31.58 66.15
N PHE A 506 -25.43 -31.12 65.39
CA PHE A 506 -25.58 -30.15 64.34
C PHE A 506 -26.51 -30.59 63.22
N THR A 507 -26.80 -31.87 63.07
CA THR A 507 -27.71 -32.42 62.05
C THR A 507 -29.18 -32.10 62.37
N ASP A 508 -29.47 -31.77 63.62
CA ASP A 508 -30.82 -31.32 64.01
C ASP A 508 -31.08 -29.93 63.42
N ASN A 509 -32.08 -29.80 62.54
CA ASN A 509 -32.47 -28.54 61.92
C ASN A 509 -33.11 -27.54 62.90
N LEU A 510 -33.59 -28.06 64.06
CA LEU A 510 -34.22 -27.28 65.15
C LEU A 510 -33.21 -27.01 66.29
N LEU A 511 -31.92 -27.24 66.06
CA LEU A 511 -30.89 -26.96 67.05
C LEU A 511 -30.80 -25.49 67.41
N THR A 512 -31.11 -25.16 68.67
CA THR A 512 -31.02 -23.81 69.19
C THR A 512 -29.88 -23.68 70.24
N LYS A 513 -29.47 -22.47 70.48
CA LYS A 513 -28.47 -22.22 71.57
C LYS A 513 -28.95 -22.68 72.94
N GLU A 514 -30.25 -22.52 73.18
CA GLU A 514 -30.90 -22.94 74.41
C GLU A 514 -30.78 -24.44 74.60
N LYS A 515 -31.08 -25.20 73.57
CA LYS A 515 -31.01 -26.70 73.58
C LYS A 515 -29.59 -27.19 73.81
N VAL A 516 -28.60 -26.58 73.16
CA VAL A 516 -27.19 -26.98 73.37
C VAL A 516 -26.67 -26.54 74.73
N ALA A 517 -27.09 -25.39 75.23
CA ALA A 517 -26.75 -24.94 76.58
C ALA A 517 -27.34 -25.88 77.66
N GLU A 518 -28.55 -26.34 77.47
CA GLU A 518 -29.20 -27.35 78.34
C GLU A 518 -28.42 -28.68 78.34
N MET A 519 -28.07 -29.21 77.16
CA MET A 519 -27.27 -30.45 77.01
C MET A 519 -25.89 -30.35 77.72
N LEU A 520 -25.31 -29.18 77.73
CA LEU A 520 -24.02 -28.92 78.37
C LEU A 520 -24.12 -28.51 79.85
N GLY A 521 -25.34 -28.39 80.39
CA GLY A 521 -25.56 -27.93 81.78
C GLY A 521 -25.15 -26.46 82.03
N THR A 522 -25.30 -25.61 81.04
CA THR A 522 -24.94 -24.18 81.11
C THR A 522 -26.09 -23.27 80.64
N ASN A 523 -25.87 -21.98 80.52
CA ASN A 523 -26.85 -21.04 79.99
C ASN A 523 -26.43 -20.48 78.61
N ARG A 524 -27.43 -20.01 77.85
CA ARG A 524 -27.24 -19.48 76.48
C ARG A 524 -26.21 -18.35 76.36
N THR A 525 -26.06 -17.51 77.43
CA THR A 525 -25.19 -16.37 77.46
C THR A 525 -23.75 -16.83 77.54
N TYR A 526 -23.44 -17.75 78.46
CA TYR A 526 -22.12 -18.35 78.58
C TYR A 526 -21.73 -19.13 77.35
N LEU A 527 -22.61 -19.93 76.79
CA LEU A 527 -22.35 -20.65 75.55
C LEU A 527 -21.97 -19.72 74.41
N SER A 528 -22.73 -18.61 74.20
CA SER A 528 -22.42 -17.62 73.17
C SER A 528 -21.10 -16.93 73.43
N GLN A 529 -20.77 -16.57 74.69
CA GLN A 529 -19.55 -15.96 75.09
C GLN A 529 -18.33 -16.85 74.79
N ILE A 530 -18.38 -18.12 75.18
CA ILE A 530 -17.30 -19.07 74.99
C ILE A 530 -17.06 -19.31 73.46
N ILE A 531 -18.10 -19.51 72.66
CA ILE A 531 -17.98 -19.68 71.23
C ILE A 531 -17.31 -18.46 70.60
N ASN A 532 -17.76 -17.22 70.99
CA ASN A 532 -17.22 -15.99 70.46
C ASN A 532 -15.76 -15.77 70.88
N GLU A 533 -15.45 -16.03 72.18
CA GLU A 533 -14.09 -15.87 72.70
C GLU A 533 -13.09 -16.80 72.00
N GLN A 534 -13.47 -18.11 71.83
CA GLN A 534 -12.61 -19.15 71.29
C GLN A 534 -12.52 -19.13 69.74
N THR A 535 -13.62 -18.73 69.04
CA THR A 535 -13.70 -18.88 67.58
C THR A 535 -13.94 -17.60 66.84
N LYS A 536 -14.27 -16.51 67.54
CA LYS A 536 -14.71 -15.24 66.95
C LYS A 536 -15.97 -15.37 66.07
N GLN A 537 -16.78 -16.41 66.30
CA GLN A 537 -17.98 -16.72 65.53
C GLN A 537 -19.23 -16.62 66.43
N THR A 538 -20.34 -16.40 65.77
CA THR A 538 -21.66 -16.60 66.40
C THR A 538 -21.99 -18.08 66.48
N PHE A 539 -22.89 -18.49 67.35
CA PHE A 539 -23.37 -19.85 67.48
C PHE A 539 -23.80 -20.44 66.16
N THR A 540 -24.60 -19.68 65.38
CA THR A 540 -25.06 -20.13 64.06
C THR A 540 -23.93 -20.33 63.07
N GLN A 541 -22.94 -19.46 63.04
CA GLN A 541 -21.78 -19.58 62.18
C GLN A 541 -20.95 -20.82 62.60
N PHE A 542 -20.74 -21.01 63.88
CA PHE A 542 -20.00 -22.12 64.39
C PHE A 542 -20.66 -23.46 64.05
N VAL A 543 -21.96 -23.62 64.30
CA VAL A 543 -22.72 -24.83 63.94
C VAL A 543 -22.74 -25.04 62.40
N ASN A 544 -22.97 -23.99 61.64
CA ASN A 544 -22.93 -24.08 60.16
C ASN A 544 -21.51 -24.45 59.64
N GLY A 545 -20.46 -24.11 60.36
CA GLY A 545 -19.11 -24.58 60.07
C GLY A 545 -18.97 -26.09 60.11
N PHE A 546 -19.54 -26.75 61.14
CA PHE A 546 -19.57 -28.22 61.23
C PHE A 546 -20.44 -28.85 60.14
N ARG A 547 -21.61 -28.28 59.86
CA ARG A 547 -22.50 -28.70 58.76
C ARG A 547 -21.79 -28.65 57.41
N THR A 548 -21.08 -27.53 57.16
CA THR A 548 -20.34 -27.34 55.90
C THR A 548 -19.14 -28.27 55.78
N LYS A 549 -18.40 -28.52 56.87
CA LYS A 549 -17.30 -29.48 56.88
C LYS A 549 -17.79 -30.87 56.52
N GLU A 550 -18.88 -31.31 57.11
CA GLU A 550 -19.47 -32.62 56.81
C GLU A 550 -20.04 -32.66 55.38
N ALA A 551 -20.62 -31.58 54.89
CA ALA A 551 -21.02 -31.46 53.47
C ALA A 551 -19.82 -31.63 52.52
N VAL A 552 -18.67 -31.01 52.82
CA VAL A 552 -17.44 -31.17 52.02
C VAL A 552 -16.98 -32.59 52.06
N ARG A 553 -17.03 -33.24 53.23
CA ARG A 553 -16.67 -34.66 53.38
C ARG A 553 -17.53 -35.57 52.50
N LEU A 554 -18.85 -35.42 52.58
CA LEU A 554 -19.83 -36.22 51.81
C LEU A 554 -19.67 -35.99 50.29
N LEU A 555 -19.42 -34.74 49.88
CA LEU A 555 -19.26 -34.38 48.47
C LEU A 555 -17.85 -34.63 47.91
N SER A 556 -16.88 -34.94 48.79
CA SER A 556 -15.52 -35.35 48.40
C SER A 556 -15.44 -36.85 48.03
N ASP A 557 -16.45 -37.59 48.36
CA ASP A 557 -16.60 -39.00 47.95
C ASP A 557 -17.17 -39.05 46.53
N PRO A 558 -16.44 -39.54 45.54
CA PRO A 558 -16.89 -39.61 44.15
C PRO A 558 -18.08 -40.54 43.96
N ASP A 559 -18.26 -41.52 44.83
CA ASP A 559 -19.31 -42.54 44.77
C ASP A 559 -20.62 -42.07 45.45
N ASN A 560 -20.58 -40.97 46.20
CA ASN A 560 -21.74 -40.39 46.82
C ASN A 560 -22.69 -39.72 45.81
N GLN A 561 -23.80 -40.42 45.51
CA GLN A 561 -24.85 -39.94 44.57
C GLN A 561 -26.05 -39.29 45.28
N THR A 562 -26.00 -39.11 46.62
CA THR A 562 -27.10 -38.51 47.39
C THR A 562 -27.48 -37.12 46.81
N PRO A 563 -28.74 -36.86 46.52
CA PRO A 563 -29.16 -35.57 46.03
C PRO A 563 -28.77 -34.41 46.96
N LEU A 564 -28.32 -33.29 46.42
CA LEU A 564 -27.86 -32.13 47.21
C LEU A 564 -28.93 -31.63 48.19
N LYS A 565 -30.22 -31.76 47.84
CA LYS A 565 -31.35 -31.41 48.70
C LYS A 565 -31.43 -32.37 49.92
N ALA A 566 -31.15 -33.66 49.73
CA ALA A 566 -31.13 -34.64 50.83
C ALA A 566 -29.92 -34.36 51.72
N ILE A 567 -28.71 -34.16 51.18
CA ILE A 567 -27.53 -33.79 51.98
C ILE A 567 -27.78 -32.54 52.80
N SER A 568 -28.38 -31.48 52.20
CA SER A 568 -28.71 -30.26 52.94
C SER A 568 -29.67 -30.49 54.11
N ALA A 569 -30.66 -31.33 53.91
CA ALA A 569 -31.65 -31.69 54.95
C ALA A 569 -31.03 -32.56 56.06
N GLU A 570 -30.26 -33.58 55.67
CA GLU A 570 -29.56 -34.50 56.60
C GLU A 570 -28.53 -33.77 57.47
N LEU A 571 -27.92 -32.71 56.98
CA LEU A 571 -26.96 -31.87 57.71
C LEU A 571 -27.62 -30.76 58.55
N GLY A 572 -28.97 -30.70 58.56
CA GLY A 572 -29.71 -29.74 59.37
C GLY A 572 -29.74 -28.33 58.87
N PHE A 573 -29.49 -28.08 57.57
CA PHE A 573 -29.64 -26.72 57.00
C PHE A 573 -31.12 -26.40 56.79
N ASN A 574 -31.58 -25.25 57.29
CA ASN A 574 -32.95 -24.82 57.21
C ASN A 574 -33.39 -24.38 55.78
N SER A 575 -32.46 -24.12 54.89
CA SER A 575 -32.75 -23.80 53.48
C SER A 575 -31.58 -24.14 52.55
N MET A 576 -31.93 -24.49 51.32
CA MET A 576 -30.94 -24.68 50.25
C MET A 576 -30.08 -23.47 50.01
N THR A 577 -30.63 -22.25 50.14
CA THR A 577 -29.90 -21.00 49.98
C THR A 577 -28.79 -20.87 51.01
N THR A 578 -29.07 -21.18 52.29
CA THR A 578 -28.08 -21.16 53.36
C THR A 578 -27.02 -22.23 53.11
N PHE A 579 -27.40 -23.43 52.73
CA PHE A 579 -26.46 -24.48 52.36
C PHE A 579 -25.49 -24.04 51.25
N TYR A 580 -26.04 -23.53 50.11
CA TYR A 580 -25.21 -23.10 49.00
C TYR A 580 -24.28 -21.92 49.38
N SER A 581 -24.79 -20.94 50.12
CA SER A 581 -23.99 -19.78 50.50
C SER A 581 -22.84 -20.13 51.44
N GLN A 582 -23.12 -20.96 52.47
CA GLN A 582 -22.12 -21.39 53.44
C GLN A 582 -21.06 -22.31 52.76
N PHE A 583 -21.50 -23.25 51.95
CA PHE A 583 -20.60 -24.12 51.19
C PHE A 583 -19.73 -23.35 50.21
N GLN A 584 -20.30 -22.38 49.50
CA GLN A 584 -19.54 -21.55 48.55
C GLN A 584 -18.55 -20.63 49.27
N ALA A 585 -18.94 -20.08 50.43
CA ALA A 585 -18.03 -19.27 51.26
C ALA A 585 -16.82 -20.08 51.74
N ALA A 586 -17.02 -21.36 52.09
CA ALA A 586 -15.97 -22.24 52.58
C ALA A 586 -15.05 -22.82 51.49
N THR A 587 -15.61 -23.10 50.28
CA THR A 587 -14.90 -23.83 49.24
C THR A 587 -14.63 -23.01 47.98
N GLY A 588 -15.20 -21.83 47.87
CA GLY A 588 -15.15 -20.98 46.64
C GLY A 588 -16.03 -21.51 45.48
N MET A 589 -16.75 -22.63 45.66
CA MET A 589 -17.58 -23.31 44.66
C MET A 589 -18.95 -23.64 45.21
N THR A 590 -19.94 -23.71 44.30
CA THR A 590 -21.24 -24.29 44.72
C THR A 590 -21.10 -25.78 44.98
N PRO A 591 -21.98 -26.38 45.82
CA PRO A 591 -22.01 -27.82 46.08
C PRO A 591 -22.04 -28.69 44.80
N ALA A 592 -22.82 -28.24 43.80
CA ALA A 592 -22.89 -28.91 42.49
C ALA A 592 -21.59 -28.86 41.72
N GLN A 593 -20.95 -27.67 41.68
CA GLN A 593 -19.65 -27.52 41.02
C GLN A 593 -18.57 -28.34 41.70
N TYR A 594 -18.58 -28.40 43.04
CA TYR A 594 -17.64 -29.17 43.81
C TYR A 594 -17.78 -30.66 43.49
N ARG A 595 -18.99 -31.21 43.55
CA ARG A 595 -19.28 -32.63 43.21
C ARG A 595 -18.79 -32.94 41.79
N ASN A 596 -19.13 -32.11 40.81
CA ASN A 596 -18.70 -32.34 39.43
C ASN A 596 -17.16 -32.36 39.31
N LYS A 597 -16.45 -31.54 40.08
CA LYS A 597 -14.98 -31.54 40.08
C LYS A 597 -14.37 -32.76 40.77
N VAL A 598 -15.01 -33.28 41.82
CA VAL A 598 -14.62 -34.53 42.44
C VAL A 598 -14.76 -35.68 41.44
N GLN A 599 -15.87 -35.77 40.74
CA GLN A 599 -16.11 -36.78 39.70
C GLN A 599 -15.12 -36.65 38.52
N GLU A 600 -14.82 -35.39 38.10
CA GLU A 600 -13.80 -35.14 37.07
C GLU A 600 -12.40 -35.66 37.50
N LEU A 601 -12.01 -35.38 38.73
CA LEU A 601 -10.73 -35.90 39.29
C LEU A 601 -10.70 -37.43 39.40
N HIS A 602 -11.82 -38.04 39.68
CA HIS A 602 -11.91 -39.51 39.79
C HIS A 602 -11.83 -40.19 38.42
N LYS A 603 -12.49 -39.60 37.38
CA LYS A 603 -12.43 -40.10 36.00
C LYS A 603 -11.05 -39.98 35.35
N ASN A 604 -10.24 -39.03 35.80
CA ASN A 604 -8.91 -38.78 35.26
C ASN A 604 -7.78 -39.52 36.03
N ARG A 605 -8.13 -40.38 36.97
CA ARG A 605 -7.25 -41.35 37.66
C ARG A 605 -7.43 -42.74 37.08
#